data_facea2c335edadd6a682d10869c1d9b7
#
_entry.id   facea2c335edadd6a682d10869c1d9b7
#
_cell.length_a   1.000
_cell.length_b   1.000
_cell.length_c   1.000
_cell.angle_alpha   90.00
_cell.angle_beta   90.00
_cell.angle_gamma   90.00
#
_symmetry.space_group_name_H-M   'P 1'
#
loop_
_entity.id
_entity.type
_entity.pdbx_description
1 polymer ?
#
loop_
_entity_poly.entity_id
_entity_poly.type
_entity_poly.pdbx_seq_one_letter_code
_entity_poly.pdbx_strand_id
1 'polypeptide(L)'
;EITTRLVGSEMCIRDRAKCGKKALVLISQGGYRRIGAMIEESFAGSDCDVVFDYFNGECCESEINRLVAIVKEKGCDLVIGVGGGKIFDTAKAVAYYAETPVFICPTIASTDAPCSALSVVYTEEGVFERYLFLPANPNLVLMDTDIIVKSPVRLTVAGMGDALATYFEARACQRSGATSCAGGKTTEAAMALAKLCFDTLMEEGVKAKIALEAGVCTPAVEKVIEANTLLSGIGFESAGLAGSHAIHNGFTVLEECHHMYHGEKVAFGTLTQLVLENVPLDELEDIILWCIEVGLPVTLAELGAGNVTDDQLMEVAKTACAETDTLHNMPFEVTPETVFAAIKAADAYGRYYLDEE
;
A
#
# COMPACT_ATOMS: atom_id res chain seq x y z
N GLU A 1 -2.99 14.87 -11.91
CA GLU A 1 -2.93 15.84 -10.81
C GLU A 1 -3.43 15.18 -9.53
N ILE A 2 -2.61 15.14 -8.51
CA ILE A 2 -2.98 14.65 -7.19
C ILE A 2 -3.42 15.86 -6.38
N THR A 3 -4.64 15.84 -5.88
CA THR A 3 -5.18 16.97 -5.12
C THR A 3 -5.50 16.47 -3.71
N THR A 4 -4.68 16.95 -2.76
CA THR A 4 -4.87 16.71 -1.33
C THR A 4 -5.78 17.78 -0.77
N ARG A 5 -6.89 17.73 -0.47
CA ARG A 5 -7.92 18.62 0.05
C ARG A 5 -8.70 19.36 -1.02
N LEU A 6 -9.89 18.92 -1.21
CA LEU A 6 -10.93 19.66 -1.90
C LEU A 6 -12.11 19.84 -0.97
N VAL A 7 -12.27 21.08 -0.56
CA VAL A 7 -13.60 21.53 -0.12
C VAL A 7 -14.47 21.41 -1.36
N GLY A 8 -15.32 20.37 -1.39
CA GLY A 8 -16.16 20.03 -2.54
C GLY A 8 -15.52 18.97 -3.44
N SER A 9 -15.31 17.74 -2.93
CA SER A 9 -14.95 16.57 -3.74
C SER A 9 -15.87 16.38 -4.95
N GLU A 10 -17.14 16.76 -4.82
CA GLU A 10 -18.13 16.74 -5.88
C GLU A 10 -17.71 17.56 -7.11
N MET A 11 -17.07 18.71 -6.91
CA MET A 11 -16.67 19.59 -8.00
C MET A 11 -15.50 19.03 -8.81
N CYS A 12 -14.62 18.25 -8.19
CA CYS A 12 -13.48 17.63 -8.86
C CYS A 12 -13.86 16.45 -9.71
N ILE A 13 -14.69 15.54 -9.21
CA ILE A 13 -15.21 14.42 -10.01
C ILE A 13 -16.00 14.98 -11.20
N ARG A 14 -16.85 15.97 -10.98
CA ARG A 14 -17.67 16.63 -12.02
C ARG A 14 -16.83 17.35 -13.10
N ASP A 15 -15.80 18.10 -12.71
CA ASP A 15 -14.94 18.79 -13.69
C ASP A 15 -14.04 17.85 -14.46
N ARG A 16 -13.68 16.68 -13.85
CA ARG A 16 -12.84 15.64 -14.48
C ARG A 16 -13.66 14.57 -15.19
N ALA A 17 -14.96 14.50 -15.03
CA ALA A 17 -15.87 13.69 -15.86
C ALA A 17 -15.80 14.06 -17.38
N LYS A 18 -15.05 15.11 -17.73
CA LYS A 18 -14.59 15.35 -19.12
C LYS A 18 -13.71 14.23 -19.69
N CYS A 19 -13.23 13.31 -18.85
CA CYS A 19 -12.47 12.13 -19.27
C CYS A 19 -13.35 10.96 -19.73
N GLY A 20 -14.67 11.02 -19.51
CA GLY A 20 -15.62 9.98 -19.93
C GLY A 20 -17.06 10.46 -19.86
N LYS A 21 -17.95 9.76 -20.54
CA LYS A 21 -19.40 10.00 -20.55
C LYS A 21 -20.17 8.95 -19.77
N LYS A 22 -19.53 7.81 -19.46
CA LYS A 22 -20.12 6.72 -18.71
C LYS A 22 -19.10 6.02 -17.85
N ALA A 23 -19.20 6.19 -16.54
CA ALA A 23 -18.27 5.64 -15.59
C ALA A 23 -18.76 4.31 -15.00
N LEU A 24 -17.87 3.30 -14.94
CA LEU A 24 -18.04 2.17 -14.04
C LEU A 24 -17.44 2.54 -12.69
N VAL A 25 -18.24 2.56 -11.63
CA VAL A 25 -17.78 2.75 -10.24
C VAL A 25 -17.68 1.41 -9.54
N LEU A 26 -16.45 0.96 -9.31
CA LEU A 26 -16.15 -0.24 -8.55
C LEU A 26 -16.04 0.12 -7.06
N ILE A 27 -16.90 -0.46 -6.24
CA ILE A 27 -17.01 -0.17 -4.81
C ILE A 27 -17.46 -1.42 -4.04
N SER A 28 -17.08 -1.55 -2.77
CA SER A 28 -17.65 -2.61 -1.93
C SER A 28 -19.09 -2.31 -1.54
N GLN A 29 -19.88 -3.34 -1.23
CA GLN A 29 -21.26 -3.13 -0.74
C GLN A 29 -21.30 -2.25 0.53
N GLY A 30 -20.32 -2.41 1.43
CA GLY A 30 -20.17 -1.58 2.62
C GLY A 30 -19.81 -0.14 2.28
N GLY A 31 -18.94 0.07 1.30
CA GLY A 31 -18.57 1.38 0.77
C GLY A 31 -19.78 2.10 0.17
N TYR A 32 -20.53 1.42 -0.69
CA TYR A 32 -21.74 2.00 -1.28
C TYR A 32 -22.77 2.47 -0.23
N ARG A 33 -22.99 1.67 0.81
CA ARG A 33 -23.88 2.06 1.91
C ARG A 33 -23.42 3.33 2.64
N ARG A 34 -22.12 3.59 2.70
CA ARG A 34 -21.57 4.76 3.41
C ARG A 34 -21.53 6.02 2.55
N ILE A 35 -21.14 5.91 1.28
CA ILE A 35 -20.85 7.07 0.43
C ILE A 35 -21.49 6.99 -0.96
N GLY A 36 -22.25 5.94 -1.29
CA GLY A 36 -22.87 5.77 -2.60
C GLY A 36 -23.76 6.94 -2.99
N ALA A 37 -24.63 7.40 -2.09
CA ALA A 37 -25.48 8.55 -2.33
C ALA A 37 -24.70 9.85 -2.60
N MET A 38 -23.57 10.07 -1.90
CA MET A 38 -22.69 11.21 -2.16
C MET A 38 -22.06 11.13 -3.57
N ILE A 39 -21.66 9.93 -4.00
CA ILE A 39 -21.14 9.73 -5.36
C ILE A 39 -22.23 10.00 -6.39
N GLU A 40 -23.44 9.47 -6.23
CA GLU A 40 -24.56 9.72 -7.13
C GLU A 40 -24.90 11.21 -7.22
N GLU A 41 -24.93 11.91 -6.09
CA GLU A 41 -25.18 13.36 -6.04
C GLU A 41 -24.07 14.16 -6.75
N SER A 42 -22.79 13.73 -6.63
CA SER A 42 -21.67 14.40 -7.28
C SER A 42 -21.72 14.34 -8.81
N PHE A 43 -22.38 13.32 -9.36
CA PHE A 43 -22.63 13.19 -10.81
C PHE A 43 -23.96 13.78 -11.26
N ALA A 44 -24.86 14.16 -10.32
CA ALA A 44 -26.16 14.74 -10.66
C ALA A 44 -26.00 16.03 -11.46
N GLY A 45 -26.58 16.06 -12.68
CA GLY A 45 -26.48 17.19 -13.62
C GLY A 45 -25.11 17.31 -14.31
N SER A 46 -24.26 16.29 -14.25
CA SER A 46 -23.11 16.13 -15.14
C SER A 46 -23.51 15.47 -16.47
N ASP A 47 -22.63 15.53 -17.46
CA ASP A 47 -22.79 14.81 -18.73
C ASP A 47 -22.24 13.36 -18.65
N CYS A 48 -21.99 12.83 -17.47
CA CYS A 48 -21.45 11.51 -17.22
C CYS A 48 -22.44 10.62 -16.47
N ASP A 49 -22.87 9.53 -17.09
CA ASP A 49 -23.66 8.49 -16.46
C ASP A 49 -22.80 7.62 -15.55
N VAL A 50 -23.38 7.12 -14.45
CA VAL A 50 -22.69 6.26 -13.49
C VAL A 50 -23.34 4.89 -13.42
N VAL A 51 -22.51 3.86 -13.51
CA VAL A 51 -22.89 2.46 -13.31
C VAL A 51 -22.11 1.92 -12.12
N PHE A 52 -22.79 1.51 -11.07
CA PHE A 52 -22.12 0.87 -9.93
C PHE A 52 -22.00 -0.64 -10.14
N ASP A 53 -20.86 -1.20 -9.74
CA ASP A 53 -20.68 -2.63 -9.57
C ASP A 53 -19.95 -2.94 -8.27
N TYR A 54 -20.28 -4.07 -7.66
CA TYR A 54 -19.75 -4.43 -6.37
C TYR A 54 -18.53 -5.34 -6.51
N PHE A 55 -17.46 -4.92 -5.84
CA PHE A 55 -16.24 -5.69 -5.73
C PHE A 55 -16.47 -7.01 -5.00
N ASN A 56 -15.98 -8.13 -5.55
CA ASN A 56 -16.22 -9.46 -5.02
C ASN A 56 -15.33 -9.83 -3.82
N GLY A 57 -14.27 -9.06 -3.54
CA GLY A 57 -13.41 -9.24 -2.36
C GLY A 57 -11.93 -9.43 -2.66
N GLU A 58 -11.55 -9.89 -3.88
CA GLU A 58 -10.16 -10.11 -4.24
C GLU A 58 -9.79 -9.52 -5.62
N CYS A 59 -8.56 -9.02 -5.74
CA CYS A 59 -7.98 -8.62 -7.02
C CYS A 59 -7.41 -9.84 -7.72
N CYS A 60 -8.27 -10.60 -8.38
CA CYS A 60 -7.92 -11.83 -9.09
C CYS A 60 -8.32 -11.77 -10.56
N GLU A 61 -7.77 -12.67 -11.37
CA GLU A 61 -7.99 -12.65 -12.81
C GLU A 61 -9.48 -12.83 -13.19
N SER A 62 -10.23 -13.66 -12.48
CA SER A 62 -11.66 -13.86 -12.72
C SER A 62 -12.47 -12.59 -12.48
N GLU A 63 -12.20 -11.85 -11.41
CA GLU A 63 -12.85 -10.57 -11.10
C GLU A 63 -12.49 -9.48 -12.10
N ILE A 64 -11.22 -9.37 -12.47
CA ILE A 64 -10.77 -8.44 -13.51
C ILE A 64 -11.51 -8.71 -14.82
N ASN A 65 -11.55 -9.96 -15.26
CA ASN A 65 -12.23 -10.36 -16.52
C ASN A 65 -13.73 -10.10 -16.46
N ARG A 66 -14.38 -10.36 -15.31
CA ARG A 66 -15.80 -10.07 -15.09
C ARG A 66 -16.10 -8.58 -15.28
N LEU A 67 -15.31 -7.72 -14.66
CA LEU A 67 -15.49 -6.26 -14.72
C LEU A 67 -15.15 -5.69 -16.10
N VAL A 68 -14.12 -6.20 -16.78
CA VAL A 68 -13.80 -5.83 -18.17
C VAL A 68 -14.98 -6.15 -19.10
N ALA A 69 -15.64 -7.30 -18.92
CA ALA A 69 -16.83 -7.64 -19.67
C ALA A 69 -17.97 -6.64 -19.42
N ILE A 70 -18.18 -6.22 -18.17
CA ILE A 70 -19.19 -5.21 -17.79
C ILE A 70 -18.87 -3.85 -18.42
N VAL A 71 -17.61 -3.39 -18.39
CA VAL A 71 -17.19 -2.14 -19.04
C VAL A 71 -17.57 -2.16 -20.52
N LYS A 72 -17.26 -3.25 -21.23
CA LYS A 72 -17.55 -3.42 -22.66
C LYS A 72 -19.05 -3.54 -22.95
N GLU A 73 -19.77 -4.35 -22.18
CA GLU A 73 -21.23 -4.56 -22.34
C GLU A 73 -22.02 -3.27 -22.10
N LYS A 74 -21.67 -2.53 -21.06
CA LYS A 74 -22.35 -1.29 -20.68
C LYS A 74 -21.86 -0.09 -21.49
N GLY A 75 -20.77 -0.20 -22.22
CA GLY A 75 -20.15 0.89 -22.97
C GLY A 75 -19.60 1.98 -22.04
N CYS A 76 -19.00 1.57 -20.92
CA CYS A 76 -18.32 2.51 -20.02
C CYS A 76 -16.97 2.95 -20.65
N ASP A 77 -16.65 4.23 -20.54
CA ASP A 77 -15.44 4.84 -21.07
C ASP A 77 -14.55 5.45 -19.96
N LEU A 78 -14.86 5.14 -18.70
CA LEU A 78 -14.11 5.51 -17.51
C LEU A 78 -14.31 4.43 -16.44
N VAL A 79 -13.25 4.08 -15.70
CA VAL A 79 -13.33 3.24 -14.50
C VAL A 79 -12.97 4.08 -13.27
N ILE A 80 -13.76 3.96 -12.21
CA ILE A 80 -13.53 4.65 -10.94
C ILE A 80 -13.47 3.59 -9.83
N GLY A 81 -12.31 3.45 -9.17
CA GLY A 81 -12.13 2.58 -7.99
C GLY A 81 -12.34 3.38 -6.70
N VAL A 82 -13.32 2.98 -5.88
CA VAL A 82 -13.65 3.66 -4.62
C VAL A 82 -13.50 2.70 -3.45
N GLY A 83 -12.49 2.89 -2.60
CA GLY A 83 -12.28 1.99 -1.46
C GLY A 83 -10.86 1.91 -0.94
N GLY A 84 -10.28 0.72 -0.93
CA GLY A 84 -8.92 0.40 -0.48
C GLY A 84 -8.11 -0.33 -1.55
N GLY A 85 -6.90 -0.76 -1.21
CA GLY A 85 -5.88 -1.29 -2.13
C GLY A 85 -6.36 -2.30 -3.16
N LYS A 86 -7.03 -3.38 -2.73
CA LYS A 86 -7.54 -4.41 -3.65
C LYS A 86 -8.53 -3.86 -4.70
N ILE A 87 -9.37 -2.89 -4.32
CA ILE A 87 -10.28 -2.22 -5.26
C ILE A 87 -9.50 -1.36 -6.25
N PHE A 88 -8.45 -0.66 -5.80
CA PHE A 88 -7.63 0.16 -6.68
C PHE A 88 -6.89 -0.67 -7.70
N ASP A 89 -6.26 -1.76 -7.25
CA ASP A 89 -5.54 -2.69 -8.13
C ASP A 89 -6.48 -3.31 -9.15
N THR A 90 -7.67 -3.74 -8.72
CA THR A 90 -8.70 -4.26 -9.64
C THR A 90 -9.13 -3.17 -10.63
N ALA A 91 -9.42 -1.94 -10.17
CA ALA A 91 -9.86 -0.86 -11.05
C ALA A 91 -8.79 -0.46 -12.07
N LYS A 92 -7.52 -0.39 -11.65
CA LYS A 92 -6.36 -0.13 -12.54
C LYS A 92 -6.21 -1.23 -13.59
N ALA A 93 -6.26 -2.51 -13.18
CA ALA A 93 -6.18 -3.64 -14.09
C ALA A 93 -7.35 -3.68 -15.07
N VAL A 94 -8.59 -3.45 -14.61
CA VAL A 94 -9.79 -3.37 -15.47
C VAL A 94 -9.66 -2.26 -16.49
N ALA A 95 -9.26 -1.06 -16.07
CA ALA A 95 -9.06 0.08 -16.97
C ALA A 95 -7.98 -0.21 -18.02
N TYR A 96 -6.89 -0.85 -17.63
CA TYR A 96 -5.82 -1.28 -18.53
C TYR A 96 -6.32 -2.23 -19.62
N TYR A 97 -7.02 -3.31 -19.25
CA TYR A 97 -7.53 -4.29 -20.21
C TYR A 97 -8.76 -3.79 -21.02
N ALA A 98 -9.47 -2.79 -20.49
CA ALA A 98 -10.57 -2.14 -21.20
C ALA A 98 -10.13 -0.91 -22.01
N GLU A 99 -8.86 -0.51 -21.93
CA GLU A 99 -8.29 0.65 -22.60
C GLU A 99 -9.04 1.96 -22.25
N THR A 100 -9.37 2.15 -20.98
CA THR A 100 -10.10 3.32 -20.46
C THR A 100 -9.25 4.09 -19.45
N PRO A 101 -9.51 5.39 -19.23
CA PRO A 101 -8.98 6.12 -18.07
C PRO A 101 -9.41 5.49 -16.74
N VAL A 102 -8.58 5.67 -15.69
CA VAL A 102 -8.90 5.23 -14.33
C VAL A 102 -8.78 6.37 -13.33
N PHE A 103 -9.79 6.49 -12.48
CA PHE A 103 -9.79 7.36 -11.31
C PHE A 103 -9.79 6.51 -10.04
N ILE A 104 -9.00 6.91 -9.07
CA ILE A 104 -8.90 6.24 -7.78
C ILE A 104 -9.36 7.20 -6.68
N CYS A 105 -10.34 6.76 -5.90
CA CYS A 105 -10.94 7.53 -4.81
C CYS A 105 -10.77 6.74 -3.49
N PRO A 106 -9.65 6.91 -2.78
CA PRO A 106 -9.42 6.22 -1.52
C PRO A 106 -10.43 6.63 -0.44
N THR A 107 -10.95 5.64 0.27
CA THR A 107 -11.74 5.85 1.50
C THR A 107 -10.95 5.51 2.76
N ILE A 108 -9.74 5.05 2.58
CA ILE A 108 -8.76 4.68 3.60
C ILE A 108 -7.35 4.99 3.07
N ALA A 109 -6.38 5.23 3.94
CA ALA A 109 -4.98 5.47 3.60
C ALA A 109 -4.10 4.33 4.13
N SER A 110 -4.45 3.08 3.77
CA SER A 110 -3.84 1.86 4.33
C SER A 110 -2.70 1.28 3.54
N THR A 111 -2.44 1.79 2.32
CA THR A 111 -1.37 1.36 1.41
C THR A 111 -1.02 2.48 0.44
N ASP A 112 0.06 2.31 -0.29
CA ASP A 112 0.54 3.20 -1.34
C ASP A 112 -0.01 2.88 -2.75
N ALA A 113 -0.84 1.87 -2.88
CA ALA A 113 -1.47 1.45 -4.13
C ALA A 113 -2.24 2.53 -4.91
N PRO A 114 -2.81 3.61 -4.29
CA PRO A 114 -3.59 4.59 -5.03
C PRO A 114 -2.87 5.27 -6.20
N CYS A 115 -1.58 5.54 -6.06
CA CYS A 115 -0.83 6.38 -7.00
C CYS A 115 0.04 5.62 -7.99
N SER A 116 0.34 4.35 -7.73
CA SER A 116 1.32 3.57 -8.50
C SER A 116 0.78 3.05 -9.84
N ALA A 117 1.68 2.93 -10.83
CA ALA A 117 1.43 2.23 -12.09
C ALA A 117 1.63 0.72 -11.95
N LEU A 118 1.07 0.16 -10.90
CA LEU A 118 1.19 -1.25 -10.53
C LEU A 118 -0.14 -1.74 -9.97
N SER A 119 -0.50 -3.00 -10.28
CA SER A 119 -1.54 -3.74 -9.59
C SER A 119 -0.98 -5.07 -9.11
N VAL A 120 -1.29 -5.44 -7.87
CA VAL A 120 -0.96 -6.75 -7.33
C VAL A 120 -2.13 -7.70 -7.60
N VAL A 121 -1.86 -8.80 -8.30
CA VAL A 121 -2.87 -9.81 -8.64
C VAL A 121 -2.66 -11.03 -7.74
N TYR A 122 -3.76 -11.51 -7.19
CA TYR A 122 -3.82 -12.66 -6.29
C TYR A 122 -4.62 -13.80 -6.91
N THR A 123 -4.47 -15.00 -6.37
CA THR A 123 -5.41 -16.10 -6.63
C THR A 123 -6.77 -15.81 -5.98
N GLU A 124 -7.80 -16.59 -6.28
CA GLU A 124 -9.12 -16.48 -5.63
C GLU A 124 -9.06 -16.73 -4.12
N GLU A 125 -8.04 -17.48 -3.64
CA GLU A 125 -7.77 -17.77 -2.24
C GLU A 125 -6.95 -16.64 -1.54
N GLY A 126 -6.55 -15.59 -2.29
CA GLY A 126 -5.80 -14.46 -1.75
C GLY A 126 -4.29 -14.69 -1.63
N VAL A 127 -3.74 -15.68 -2.35
CA VAL A 127 -2.30 -15.90 -2.44
C VAL A 127 -1.71 -15.01 -3.53
N PHE A 128 -0.56 -14.39 -3.27
CA PHE A 128 0.15 -13.58 -4.27
C PHE A 128 0.42 -14.39 -5.53
N GLU A 129 0.07 -13.83 -6.69
CA GLU A 129 0.29 -14.47 -7.99
C GLU A 129 1.33 -13.71 -8.82
N ARG A 130 1.11 -12.41 -9.07
CA ARG A 130 2.00 -11.60 -9.89
C ARG A 130 1.83 -10.10 -9.68
N TYR A 131 2.84 -9.35 -10.07
CA TYR A 131 2.75 -7.91 -10.33
C TYR A 131 2.28 -7.66 -11.77
N LEU A 132 1.27 -6.82 -11.95
CA LEU A 132 0.85 -6.28 -13.23
C LEU A 132 1.38 -4.86 -13.36
N PHE A 133 2.49 -4.68 -14.08
CA PHE A 133 3.04 -3.37 -14.38
C PHE A 133 2.20 -2.67 -15.44
N LEU A 134 1.79 -1.45 -15.15
CA LEU A 134 0.93 -0.64 -16.00
C LEU A 134 1.76 0.41 -16.74
N PRO A 135 1.33 0.85 -17.94
CA PRO A 135 2.08 1.81 -18.74
C PRO A 135 2.04 3.24 -18.21
N ALA A 136 1.14 3.54 -17.28
CA ALA A 136 0.96 4.87 -16.68
C ALA A 136 0.28 4.79 -15.31
N ASN A 137 0.55 5.79 -14.47
CA ASN A 137 -0.16 6.01 -13.22
C ASN A 137 -1.63 6.36 -13.47
N PRO A 138 -2.53 6.24 -12.46
CA PRO A 138 -3.92 6.64 -12.58
C PRO A 138 -4.09 8.08 -13.08
N ASN A 139 -5.10 8.31 -13.91
CA ASN A 139 -5.38 9.63 -14.48
C ASN A 139 -5.80 10.65 -13.42
N LEU A 140 -6.39 10.19 -12.32
CA LEU A 140 -6.75 10.99 -11.15
C LEU A 140 -6.68 10.12 -9.90
N VAL A 141 -6.12 10.68 -8.83
CA VAL A 141 -6.30 10.18 -7.46
C VAL A 141 -6.97 11.29 -6.66
N LEU A 142 -8.14 11.01 -6.10
CA LEU A 142 -8.95 11.95 -5.34
C LEU A 142 -8.97 11.53 -3.87
N MET A 143 -8.26 12.29 -3.02
CA MET A 143 -8.18 12.09 -1.58
C MET A 143 -9.17 13.02 -0.86
N ASP A 144 -10.22 12.47 -0.26
CA ASP A 144 -11.12 13.18 0.64
C ASP A 144 -10.75 12.85 2.08
N THR A 145 -10.06 13.77 2.75
CA THR A 145 -9.54 13.56 4.11
C THR A 145 -10.66 13.45 5.14
N ASP A 146 -11.83 14.08 4.91
CA ASP A 146 -13.00 13.97 5.79
C ASP A 146 -13.64 12.56 5.72
N ILE A 147 -13.47 11.85 4.60
CA ILE A 147 -13.87 10.44 4.48
C ILE A 147 -12.83 9.54 5.16
N ILE A 148 -11.56 9.77 4.89
CA ILE A 148 -10.46 8.93 5.39
C ILE A 148 -10.37 8.96 6.91
N VAL A 149 -10.52 10.13 7.54
CA VAL A 149 -10.50 10.29 9.02
C VAL A 149 -11.58 9.46 9.72
N LYS A 150 -12.69 9.14 9.04
CA LYS A 150 -13.76 8.28 9.59
C LYS A 150 -13.46 6.79 9.49
N SER A 151 -12.35 6.41 8.85
CA SER A 151 -11.92 5.01 8.78
C SER A 151 -11.28 4.56 10.10
N PRO A 152 -11.22 3.24 10.36
CA PRO A 152 -10.47 2.74 11.52
C PRO A 152 -9.01 3.20 11.51
N VAL A 153 -8.53 3.75 12.62
CA VAL A 153 -7.16 4.29 12.78
C VAL A 153 -6.09 3.27 12.39
N ARG A 154 -6.30 1.99 12.75
CA ARG A 154 -5.41 0.87 12.40
C ARG A 154 -5.11 0.81 10.90
N LEU A 155 -6.04 1.21 10.03
CA LEU A 155 -5.81 1.21 8.57
C LEU A 155 -4.81 2.29 8.15
N THR A 156 -4.89 3.49 8.71
CA THR A 156 -3.90 4.54 8.43
C THR A 156 -2.55 4.19 9.03
N VAL A 157 -2.52 3.57 10.21
CA VAL A 157 -1.28 3.05 10.83
C VAL A 157 -0.66 1.95 9.95
N ALA A 158 -1.46 1.03 9.42
CA ALA A 158 -0.96 0.04 8.46
C ALA A 158 -0.34 0.72 7.23
N GLY A 159 -0.97 1.80 6.71
CA GLY A 159 -0.38 2.61 5.65
C GLY A 159 0.95 3.26 6.02
N MET A 160 1.12 3.69 7.28
CA MET A 160 2.42 4.17 7.75
C MET A 160 3.48 3.06 7.73
N GLY A 161 3.10 1.81 8.07
CA GLY A 161 4.00 0.66 8.02
C GLY A 161 4.43 0.29 6.60
N ASP A 162 3.53 0.43 5.64
CA ASP A 162 3.80 0.28 4.21
C ASP A 162 4.77 1.36 3.71
N ALA A 163 4.44 2.61 3.98
CA ALA A 163 5.21 3.79 3.59
C ALA A 163 6.61 3.86 4.25
N LEU A 164 6.77 3.28 5.45
CA LEU A 164 8.06 3.19 6.13
C LEU A 164 9.09 2.43 5.30
N ALA A 165 8.69 1.35 4.64
CA ALA A 165 9.58 0.53 3.82
C ALA A 165 10.19 1.29 2.64
N THR A 166 9.46 2.23 2.07
CA THR A 166 9.82 2.96 0.84
C THR A 166 11.23 3.54 0.88
N TYR A 167 11.60 4.20 1.98
CA TYR A 167 12.94 4.80 2.08
C TYR A 167 14.05 3.75 2.20
N PHE A 168 13.84 2.73 3.01
CA PHE A 168 14.86 1.71 3.25
C PHE A 168 15.10 0.83 2.02
N GLU A 169 14.04 0.48 1.31
CA GLU A 169 14.13 -0.27 0.05
C GLU A 169 14.72 0.59 -1.07
N ALA A 170 14.33 1.86 -1.18
CA ALA A 170 14.96 2.82 -2.09
C ALA A 170 16.48 2.93 -1.85
N ARG A 171 16.89 3.02 -0.57
CA ARG A 171 18.30 3.06 -0.15
C ARG A 171 19.05 1.78 -0.57
N ALA A 172 18.44 0.62 -0.39
CA ALA A 172 19.00 -0.65 -0.80
C ALA A 172 19.16 -0.74 -2.34
N CYS A 173 18.11 -0.38 -3.09
CA CYS A 173 18.11 -0.35 -4.55
C CYS A 173 19.14 0.64 -5.12
N GLN A 174 19.29 1.83 -4.52
CA GLN A 174 20.31 2.79 -4.93
C GLN A 174 21.71 2.20 -4.76
N ARG A 175 21.99 1.54 -3.63
CA ARG A 175 23.29 0.94 -3.32
C ARG A 175 23.61 -0.25 -4.21
N SER A 176 22.63 -1.10 -4.53
CA SER A 176 22.82 -2.26 -5.43
C SER A 176 22.82 -1.87 -6.91
N GLY A 177 22.25 -0.71 -7.25
CA GLY A 177 21.98 -0.32 -8.62
C GLY A 177 20.89 -1.18 -9.27
N ALA A 178 19.94 -1.69 -8.48
CA ALA A 178 18.80 -2.45 -8.98
C ALA A 178 17.92 -1.61 -9.93
N THR A 179 17.10 -2.29 -10.71
CA THR A 179 16.12 -1.64 -11.58
C THR A 179 14.86 -1.35 -10.78
N SER A 180 14.35 -0.11 -10.84
CA SER A 180 13.10 0.28 -10.21
C SER A 180 11.89 -0.32 -10.93
N CYS A 181 10.71 -0.22 -10.32
CA CYS A 181 9.45 -0.65 -10.94
C CYS A 181 9.12 0.12 -12.22
N ALA A 182 9.63 1.36 -12.36
CA ALA A 182 9.53 2.16 -13.57
C ALA A 182 10.51 1.74 -14.69
N GLY A 183 11.32 0.68 -14.49
CA GLY A 183 12.23 0.12 -15.48
C GLY A 183 13.57 0.86 -15.63
N GLY A 184 13.83 1.86 -14.76
CA GLY A 184 15.08 2.62 -14.74
C GLY A 184 15.92 2.38 -13.49
N LYS A 185 16.97 3.18 -13.32
CA LYS A 185 17.75 3.24 -12.08
C LYS A 185 17.14 4.27 -11.12
N THR A 186 17.30 4.05 -9.83
CA THR A 186 16.93 5.01 -8.79
C THR A 186 17.59 6.38 -9.07
N THR A 187 16.80 7.44 -9.04
CA THR A 187 17.26 8.81 -9.28
C THR A 187 17.33 9.59 -7.96
N GLU A 188 18.07 10.72 -7.96
CA GLU A 188 18.09 11.64 -6.81
C GLU A 188 16.68 12.16 -6.46
N ALA A 189 15.83 12.37 -7.48
CA ALA A 189 14.44 12.79 -7.25
C ALA A 189 13.63 11.69 -6.56
N ALA A 190 13.79 10.42 -6.98
CA ALA A 190 13.13 9.28 -6.34
C ALA A 190 13.59 9.13 -4.88
N MET A 191 14.91 9.24 -4.62
CA MET A 191 15.45 9.21 -3.25
C MET A 191 14.93 10.37 -2.39
N ALA A 192 14.80 11.56 -2.97
CA ALA A 192 14.25 12.71 -2.24
C ALA A 192 12.77 12.49 -1.85
N LEU A 193 11.96 11.87 -2.72
CA LEU A 193 10.57 11.51 -2.41
C LEU A 193 10.51 10.44 -1.32
N ALA A 194 11.29 9.36 -1.43
CA ALA A 194 11.36 8.30 -0.43
C ALA A 194 11.84 8.84 0.94
N LYS A 195 12.84 9.72 0.95
CA LYS A 195 13.32 10.36 2.18
C LYS A 195 12.28 11.30 2.78
N LEU A 196 11.60 12.10 1.96
CA LEU A 196 10.52 12.97 2.44
C LEU A 196 9.37 12.16 3.03
N CYS A 197 9.04 10.99 2.43
CA CYS A 197 8.07 10.05 2.99
C CYS A 197 8.48 9.65 4.41
N PHE A 198 9.69 9.13 4.57
CA PHE A 198 10.24 8.72 5.85
C PHE A 198 10.24 9.85 6.89
N ASP A 199 10.78 11.03 6.54
CA ASP A 199 10.86 12.18 7.45
C ASP A 199 9.46 12.62 7.90
N THR A 200 8.49 12.61 7.00
CA THR A 200 7.09 12.95 7.31
C THR A 200 6.48 11.97 8.31
N LEU A 201 6.74 10.66 8.14
CA LEU A 201 6.26 9.64 9.06
C LEU A 201 6.87 9.81 10.45
N MET A 202 8.19 10.00 10.54
CA MET A 202 8.88 10.20 11.83
C MET A 202 8.39 11.46 12.56
N GLU A 203 8.20 12.56 11.84
CA GLU A 203 7.81 13.84 12.42
C GLU A 203 6.32 13.90 12.79
N GLU A 204 5.44 13.34 11.94
CA GLU A 204 4.00 13.57 12.02
C GLU A 204 3.19 12.30 12.38
N GLY A 205 3.77 11.11 12.32
CA GLY A 205 3.05 9.82 12.46
C GLY A 205 2.31 9.70 13.80
N VAL A 206 3.00 9.92 14.91
CA VAL A 206 2.39 9.85 16.26
C VAL A 206 1.33 10.94 16.44
N LYS A 207 1.59 12.18 16.00
CA LYS A 207 0.61 13.28 16.03
C LYS A 207 -0.64 12.97 15.23
N ALA A 208 -0.46 12.37 14.04
CA ALA A 208 -1.56 11.97 13.17
C ALA A 208 -2.40 10.86 13.81
N LYS A 209 -1.76 9.83 14.40
CA LYS A 209 -2.47 8.76 15.12
C LYS A 209 -3.36 9.31 16.23
N ILE A 210 -2.79 10.17 17.10
CA ILE A 210 -3.54 10.79 18.22
C ILE A 210 -4.74 11.60 17.69
N ALA A 211 -4.55 12.37 16.61
CA ALA A 211 -5.63 13.15 16.01
C ALA A 211 -6.72 12.25 15.39
N LEU A 212 -6.32 11.15 14.72
CA LEU A 212 -7.25 10.16 14.16
C LEU A 212 -8.03 9.43 15.25
N GLU A 213 -7.42 9.10 16.39
CA GLU A 213 -8.11 8.52 17.55
C GLU A 213 -9.13 9.49 18.16
N ALA A 214 -8.88 10.80 18.06
CA ALA A 214 -9.83 11.85 18.42
C ALA A 214 -10.89 12.12 17.33
N GLY A 215 -10.80 11.48 16.16
CA GLY A 215 -11.73 11.63 15.04
C GLY A 215 -11.64 12.99 14.35
N VAL A 216 -10.46 13.62 14.34
CA VAL A 216 -10.25 14.94 13.74
C VAL A 216 -9.16 14.95 12.68
N CYS A 217 -9.37 15.74 11.62
CA CYS A 217 -8.37 15.99 10.61
C CYS A 217 -7.50 17.18 11.01
N THR A 218 -6.20 16.95 11.16
CA THR A 218 -5.19 17.99 11.45
C THR A 218 -4.17 18.04 10.32
N PRO A 219 -3.34 19.09 10.23
CA PRO A 219 -2.25 19.11 9.25
C PRO A 219 -1.32 17.88 9.31
N ALA A 220 -1.12 17.30 10.51
CA ALA A 220 -0.35 16.06 10.66
C ALA A 220 -1.03 14.88 9.97
N VAL A 221 -2.36 14.77 10.09
CA VAL A 221 -3.15 13.73 9.41
C VAL A 221 -3.08 13.90 7.90
N GLU A 222 -3.23 15.11 7.38
CA GLU A 222 -3.13 15.40 5.94
C GLU A 222 -1.76 15.01 5.39
N LYS A 223 -0.66 15.37 6.09
CA LYS A 223 0.70 15.00 5.70
C LYS A 223 0.94 13.49 5.71
N VAL A 224 0.42 12.78 6.72
CA VAL A 224 0.55 11.31 6.79
C VAL A 224 -0.26 10.64 5.69
N ILE A 225 -1.45 11.13 5.36
CA ILE A 225 -2.22 10.64 4.22
C ILE A 225 -1.42 10.85 2.90
N GLU A 226 -0.79 12.00 2.72
CA GLU A 226 0.08 12.27 1.58
C GLU A 226 1.29 11.33 1.57
N ALA A 227 1.94 11.10 2.72
CA ALA A 227 3.06 10.18 2.84
C ALA A 227 2.66 8.74 2.47
N ASN A 228 1.59 8.22 3.08
CA ASN A 228 1.10 6.86 2.86
C ASN A 228 0.71 6.59 1.40
N THR A 229 0.26 7.59 0.66
CA THR A 229 -0.36 7.38 -0.64
C THR A 229 0.46 7.92 -1.81
N LEU A 230 0.91 9.17 -1.72
CA LEU A 230 1.65 9.82 -2.80
C LEU A 230 3.15 9.61 -2.69
N LEU A 231 3.74 9.98 -1.54
CA LEU A 231 5.19 9.94 -1.40
C LEU A 231 5.71 8.51 -1.43
N SER A 232 4.99 7.59 -0.76
CA SER A 232 5.28 6.16 -0.84
C SER A 232 5.03 5.61 -2.23
N GLY A 233 3.84 5.84 -2.81
CA GLY A 233 3.44 5.26 -4.09
C GLY A 233 4.33 5.65 -5.26
N ILE A 234 4.69 6.93 -5.39
CA ILE A 234 5.64 7.38 -6.42
C ILE A 234 7.09 7.08 -6.00
N GLY A 235 7.36 7.08 -4.69
CA GLY A 235 8.68 6.79 -4.15
C GLY A 235 9.13 5.36 -4.47
N PHE A 236 8.35 4.34 -4.09
CA PHE A 236 8.72 2.95 -4.34
C PHE A 236 8.77 2.63 -5.84
N GLU A 237 7.77 3.12 -6.61
CA GLU A 237 7.71 2.89 -8.05
C GLU A 237 8.98 3.41 -8.75
N SER A 238 9.44 4.60 -8.36
CA SER A 238 10.59 5.27 -8.98
C SER A 238 11.95 4.83 -8.42
N ALA A 239 11.99 4.36 -7.16
CA ALA A 239 13.23 3.96 -6.50
C ALA A 239 13.46 2.44 -6.47
N GLY A 240 12.39 1.64 -6.42
CA GLY A 240 12.43 0.17 -6.38
C GLY A 240 12.09 -0.41 -5.03
N LEU A 241 11.78 -1.71 -5.02
CA LEU A 241 11.51 -2.55 -3.86
C LEU A 241 12.70 -3.47 -3.58
N ALA A 242 12.85 -3.93 -2.35
CA ALA A 242 13.95 -4.79 -1.94
C ALA A 242 13.53 -5.85 -0.90
N GLY A 243 13.99 -5.73 0.36
CA GLY A 243 13.80 -6.76 1.37
C GLY A 243 12.45 -6.71 2.07
N SER A 244 11.94 -5.53 2.39
CA SER A 244 10.75 -5.37 3.24
C SER A 244 9.52 -6.03 2.63
N HIS A 245 9.24 -5.74 1.36
CA HIS A 245 8.12 -6.32 0.62
C HIS A 245 8.32 -7.81 0.30
N ALA A 246 9.53 -8.24 -0.03
CA ALA A 246 9.83 -9.66 -0.24
C ALA A 246 9.59 -10.48 1.03
N ILE A 247 9.99 -9.97 2.20
CA ILE A 247 9.75 -10.63 3.49
C ILE A 247 8.25 -10.63 3.81
N HIS A 248 7.54 -9.52 3.56
CA HIS A 248 6.07 -9.50 3.64
C HIS A 248 5.44 -10.61 2.79
N ASN A 249 5.86 -10.74 1.52
CA ASN A 249 5.36 -11.79 0.62
C ASN A 249 5.63 -13.18 1.20
N GLY A 250 6.80 -13.38 1.81
CA GLY A 250 7.10 -14.60 2.56
C GLY A 250 6.08 -14.90 3.65
N PHE A 251 5.68 -13.92 4.45
CA PHE A 251 4.69 -14.10 5.52
C PHE A 251 3.28 -14.44 5.01
N THR A 252 2.99 -14.27 3.73
CA THR A 252 1.67 -14.65 3.18
C THR A 252 1.42 -16.15 3.16
N VAL A 253 2.45 -16.99 3.28
CA VAL A 253 2.30 -18.46 3.36
C VAL A 253 1.79 -18.92 4.72
N LEU A 254 1.80 -18.05 5.75
CA LEU A 254 1.33 -18.37 7.10
C LEU A 254 -0.13 -17.94 7.28
N GLU A 255 -1.03 -18.91 7.49
CA GLU A 255 -2.45 -18.61 7.77
C GLU A 255 -2.61 -17.74 9.00
N GLU A 256 -1.72 -17.91 9.99
CA GLU A 256 -1.69 -17.15 11.23
C GLU A 256 -1.56 -15.63 10.98
N CYS A 257 -0.92 -15.24 9.88
CA CYS A 257 -0.70 -13.83 9.50
C CYS A 257 -1.77 -13.26 8.56
N HIS A 258 -2.76 -14.04 8.11
CA HIS A 258 -3.77 -13.57 7.13
C HIS A 258 -4.70 -12.49 7.69
N HIS A 259 -4.86 -12.39 9.01
CA HIS A 259 -5.65 -11.35 9.66
C HIS A 259 -4.94 -9.99 9.77
N MET A 260 -3.62 -9.97 9.48
CA MET A 260 -2.81 -8.74 9.50
C MET A 260 -2.92 -7.99 8.18
N TYR A 261 -2.96 -6.67 8.27
CA TYR A 261 -2.94 -5.82 7.08
C TYR A 261 -1.57 -5.85 6.39
N HIS A 262 -1.56 -5.49 5.10
CA HIS A 262 -0.35 -5.46 4.28
C HIS A 262 0.79 -4.71 4.97
N GLY A 263 0.59 -3.43 5.29
CA GLY A 263 1.62 -2.58 5.88
C GLY A 263 2.07 -2.99 7.28
N GLU A 264 1.24 -3.71 8.05
CA GLU A 264 1.67 -4.27 9.34
C GLU A 264 2.75 -5.33 9.12
N LYS A 265 2.57 -6.21 8.14
CA LYS A 265 3.58 -7.21 7.77
C LYS A 265 4.81 -6.56 7.10
N VAL A 266 4.60 -5.52 6.28
CA VAL A 266 5.71 -4.75 5.65
C VAL A 266 6.55 -4.04 6.71
N ALA A 267 5.95 -3.49 7.76
CA ALA A 267 6.68 -2.87 8.87
C ALA A 267 7.64 -3.86 9.54
N PHE A 268 7.19 -5.05 9.89
CA PHE A 268 8.06 -6.09 10.43
C PHE A 268 9.10 -6.58 9.40
N GLY A 269 8.73 -6.64 8.12
CA GLY A 269 9.65 -6.87 7.01
C GLY A 269 10.76 -5.82 6.95
N THR A 270 10.43 -4.56 7.23
CA THR A 270 11.41 -3.46 7.29
C THR A 270 12.38 -3.64 8.44
N LEU A 271 11.90 -4.00 9.65
CA LEU A 271 12.80 -4.32 10.77
C LEU A 271 13.74 -5.49 10.42
N THR A 272 13.21 -6.51 9.75
CA THR A 272 14.02 -7.65 9.30
C THR A 272 15.05 -7.24 8.25
N GLN A 273 14.70 -6.37 7.29
CA GLN A 273 15.65 -5.81 6.33
C GLN A 273 16.77 -5.02 7.01
N LEU A 274 16.46 -4.18 8.00
CA LEU A 274 17.45 -3.41 8.74
C LEU A 274 18.42 -4.31 9.51
N VAL A 275 17.94 -5.42 10.05
CA VAL A 275 18.79 -6.45 10.66
C VAL A 275 19.69 -7.12 9.61
N LEU A 276 19.16 -7.47 8.44
CA LEU A 276 19.97 -8.00 7.32
C LEU A 276 21.05 -7.03 6.88
N GLU A 277 20.75 -5.73 6.82
CA GLU A 277 21.72 -4.67 6.49
C GLU A 277 22.76 -4.44 7.59
N ASN A 278 22.56 -5.00 8.77
CA ASN A 278 23.35 -4.75 9.98
C ASN A 278 23.54 -3.24 10.23
N VAL A 279 22.43 -2.50 10.20
CA VAL A 279 22.43 -1.05 10.46
C VAL A 279 22.93 -0.74 11.87
N PRO A 280 23.40 0.50 12.15
CA PRO A 280 23.73 0.93 13.51
C PRO A 280 22.55 0.69 14.47
N LEU A 281 22.86 0.32 15.71
CA LEU A 281 21.83 -0.04 16.70
C LEU A 281 20.87 1.12 17.00
N ASP A 282 21.37 2.35 17.03
CA ASP A 282 20.57 3.55 17.20
C ASP A 282 19.56 3.78 16.08
N GLU A 283 19.95 3.50 14.82
CA GLU A 283 18.99 3.56 13.69
C GLU A 283 17.88 2.50 13.84
N LEU A 284 18.22 1.27 14.23
CA LEU A 284 17.24 0.20 14.43
C LEU A 284 16.31 0.48 15.61
N GLU A 285 16.87 0.98 16.74
CA GLU A 285 16.14 1.38 17.94
C GLU A 285 15.10 2.46 17.64
N ASP A 286 15.52 3.55 16.99
CA ASP A 286 14.62 4.64 16.61
C ASP A 286 13.40 4.15 15.82
N ILE A 287 13.60 3.20 14.90
CA ILE A 287 12.51 2.64 14.09
C ILE A 287 11.61 1.70 14.91
N ILE A 288 12.19 0.85 15.76
CA ILE A 288 11.41 -0.04 16.64
C ILE A 288 10.52 0.78 17.58
N LEU A 289 11.11 1.78 18.26
CA LEU A 289 10.37 2.63 19.20
C LEU A 289 9.25 3.41 18.49
N TRP A 290 9.53 3.96 17.29
CA TRP A 290 8.49 4.62 16.51
C TRP A 290 7.37 3.65 16.10
N CYS A 291 7.71 2.42 15.70
CA CYS A 291 6.69 1.39 15.38
C CYS A 291 5.81 1.09 16.59
N ILE A 292 6.39 0.95 17.79
CA ILE A 292 5.66 0.74 19.05
C ILE A 292 4.71 1.92 19.30
N GLU A 293 5.19 3.17 19.22
CA GLU A 293 4.38 4.38 19.47
C GLU A 293 3.18 4.49 18.53
N VAL A 294 3.35 4.20 17.24
CA VAL A 294 2.24 4.25 16.29
C VAL A 294 1.36 3.00 16.34
N GLY A 295 1.82 1.91 16.95
CA GLY A 295 1.09 0.65 17.11
C GLY A 295 1.25 -0.32 15.94
N LEU A 296 2.42 -0.31 15.28
CA LEU A 296 2.83 -1.31 14.30
C LEU A 296 3.49 -2.50 15.00
N PRO A 297 3.35 -3.72 14.48
CA PRO A 297 3.94 -4.91 15.08
C PRO A 297 5.48 -4.89 14.96
N VAL A 298 6.15 -5.19 16.07
CA VAL A 298 7.61 -5.31 16.14
C VAL A 298 8.05 -6.73 16.50
N THR A 299 7.10 -7.64 16.74
CA THR A 299 7.36 -9.06 17.11
C THR A 299 6.55 -10.01 16.26
N LEU A 300 7.03 -11.27 16.17
CA LEU A 300 6.27 -12.37 15.56
C LEU A 300 4.94 -12.64 16.29
N ALA A 301 4.91 -12.43 17.59
CA ALA A 301 3.69 -12.62 18.38
C ALA A 301 2.60 -11.61 17.98
N GLU A 302 2.95 -10.36 17.77
CA GLU A 302 2.02 -9.32 17.30
C GLU A 302 1.54 -9.56 15.86
N LEU A 303 2.36 -10.21 15.02
CA LEU A 303 1.94 -10.66 13.68
C LEU A 303 1.01 -11.89 13.72
N GLY A 304 0.77 -12.50 14.88
CA GLY A 304 0.07 -13.76 15.03
C GLY A 304 0.95 -15.00 14.86
N ALA A 305 2.23 -14.82 14.51
CA ALA A 305 3.20 -15.87 14.24
C ALA A 305 4.03 -16.31 15.47
N GLY A 306 3.62 -15.94 16.68
CA GLY A 306 4.37 -16.24 17.91
C GLY A 306 4.54 -17.73 18.25
N ASN A 307 3.72 -18.61 17.67
CA ASN A 307 3.75 -20.05 17.89
C ASN A 307 4.18 -20.86 16.64
N VAL A 308 4.59 -20.20 15.57
CA VAL A 308 5.06 -20.90 14.36
C VAL A 308 6.39 -21.60 14.60
N THR A 309 6.60 -22.70 13.92
CA THR A 309 7.83 -23.50 14.03
C THR A 309 8.97 -22.87 13.23
N ASP A 310 10.21 -23.25 13.55
CA ASP A 310 11.38 -22.84 12.76
C ASP A 310 11.28 -23.32 11.30
N ASP A 311 10.66 -24.47 11.03
CA ASP A 311 10.43 -24.95 9.66
C ASP A 311 9.44 -24.05 8.89
N GLN A 312 8.40 -23.54 9.55
CA GLN A 312 7.46 -22.58 8.93
C GLN A 312 8.16 -21.24 8.67
N LEU A 313 8.97 -20.73 9.60
CA LEU A 313 9.76 -19.51 9.37
C LEU A 313 10.81 -19.70 8.26
N MET A 314 11.39 -20.89 8.14
CA MET A 314 12.30 -21.20 7.02
C MET A 314 11.52 -21.20 5.69
N GLU A 315 10.27 -21.61 5.66
CA GLU A 315 9.44 -21.53 4.44
C GLU A 315 9.11 -20.07 4.08
N VAL A 316 8.82 -19.22 5.06
CA VAL A 316 8.73 -17.76 4.87
C VAL A 316 10.01 -17.22 4.23
N ALA A 317 11.18 -17.59 4.76
CA ALA A 317 12.48 -17.14 4.26
C ALA A 317 12.74 -17.61 2.82
N LYS A 318 12.40 -18.86 2.48
CA LYS A 318 12.53 -19.38 1.12
C LYS A 318 11.61 -18.65 0.14
N THR A 319 10.37 -18.38 0.53
CA THR A 319 9.40 -17.65 -0.28
C THR A 319 9.88 -16.22 -0.55
N ALA A 320 10.39 -15.54 0.48
CA ALA A 320 10.98 -14.21 0.33
C ALA A 320 12.21 -14.20 -0.62
N CYS A 321 12.97 -15.30 -0.71
CA CYS A 321 14.12 -15.45 -1.59
C CYS A 321 13.74 -15.95 -3.01
N ALA A 322 12.45 -15.99 -3.39
CA ALA A 322 12.06 -16.42 -4.73
C ALA A 322 12.70 -15.52 -5.81
N GLU A 323 13.12 -16.13 -6.93
CA GLU A 323 13.77 -15.41 -8.05
C GLU A 323 12.89 -14.30 -8.65
N THR A 324 11.58 -14.42 -8.51
CA THR A 324 10.60 -13.46 -9.02
C THR A 324 10.31 -12.32 -8.05
N ASP A 325 10.84 -12.36 -6.82
CA ASP A 325 10.64 -11.35 -5.80
C ASP A 325 11.82 -10.35 -5.71
N THR A 326 11.66 -9.32 -4.90
CA THR A 326 12.55 -8.14 -4.88
C THR A 326 13.74 -8.27 -3.94
N LEU A 327 13.85 -9.35 -3.16
CA LEU A 327 14.94 -9.51 -2.18
C LEU A 327 16.34 -9.50 -2.81
N HIS A 328 16.45 -9.95 -4.07
CA HIS A 328 17.72 -9.91 -4.83
C HIS A 328 18.18 -8.48 -5.18
N ASN A 329 17.35 -7.47 -4.94
CA ASN A 329 17.72 -6.06 -5.05
C ASN A 329 18.54 -5.54 -3.86
N MET A 330 18.73 -6.35 -2.81
CA MET A 330 19.63 -6.01 -1.71
C MET A 330 21.09 -5.85 -2.20
N PRO A 331 21.89 -4.93 -1.59
CA PRO A 331 23.26 -4.65 -2.04
C PRO A 331 24.31 -5.70 -1.62
N PHE A 332 23.86 -6.89 -1.21
CA PHE A 332 24.67 -8.04 -0.82
C PHE A 332 23.88 -9.32 -1.06
N GLU A 333 24.57 -10.45 -1.05
CA GLU A 333 23.94 -11.76 -1.21
C GLU A 333 23.07 -12.10 -0.01
N VAL A 334 21.82 -12.52 -0.27
CA VAL A 334 20.85 -12.93 0.73
C VAL A 334 20.43 -14.37 0.45
N THR A 335 20.38 -15.19 1.50
CA THR A 335 19.96 -16.59 1.43
C THR A 335 18.81 -16.85 2.40
N PRO A 336 18.02 -17.92 2.21
CA PRO A 336 16.96 -18.28 3.15
C PRO A 336 17.45 -18.38 4.61
N GLU A 337 18.67 -18.86 4.83
CA GLU A 337 19.25 -18.99 6.17
C GLU A 337 19.54 -17.63 6.79
N THR A 338 20.01 -16.66 6.01
CA THR A 338 20.25 -15.29 6.51
C THR A 338 18.95 -14.55 6.77
N VAL A 339 17.92 -14.74 5.93
CA VAL A 339 16.58 -14.17 6.16
C VAL A 339 15.94 -14.77 7.41
N PHE A 340 15.99 -16.10 7.55
CA PHE A 340 15.49 -16.78 8.75
C PHE A 340 16.16 -16.24 10.03
N ALA A 341 17.48 -16.11 10.02
CA ALA A 341 18.22 -15.57 11.16
C ALA A 341 17.82 -14.10 11.46
N ALA A 342 17.62 -13.29 10.43
CA ALA A 342 17.21 -11.90 10.57
C ALA A 342 15.79 -11.76 11.10
N ILE A 343 14.84 -12.59 10.66
CA ILE A 343 13.46 -12.65 11.21
C ILE A 343 13.50 -12.91 12.72
N LYS A 344 14.28 -13.94 13.14
CA LYS A 344 14.40 -14.29 14.57
C LYS A 344 15.10 -13.20 15.38
N ALA A 345 16.08 -12.51 14.80
CA ALA A 345 16.75 -11.40 15.47
C ALA A 345 15.86 -10.17 15.56
N ALA A 346 15.11 -9.82 14.50
CA ALA A 346 14.15 -8.73 14.54
C ALA A 346 13.07 -8.94 15.62
N ASP A 347 12.52 -10.17 15.73
CA ASP A 347 11.61 -10.55 16.79
C ASP A 347 12.24 -10.40 18.20
N ALA A 348 13.51 -10.78 18.34
CA ALA A 348 14.22 -10.64 19.61
C ALA A 348 14.46 -9.17 20.00
N TYR A 349 14.81 -8.31 19.02
CA TYR A 349 14.92 -6.86 19.22
C TYR A 349 13.56 -6.26 19.61
N GLY A 350 12.49 -6.60 18.87
CA GLY A 350 11.14 -6.13 19.20
C GLY A 350 10.73 -6.48 20.63
N ARG A 351 10.96 -7.72 21.07
CA ARG A 351 10.67 -8.14 22.45
C ARG A 351 11.51 -7.38 23.47
N TYR A 352 12.80 -7.15 23.19
CA TYR A 352 13.69 -6.43 24.09
C TYR A 352 13.13 -5.02 24.38
N TYR A 353 12.73 -4.27 23.35
CA TYR A 353 12.22 -2.91 23.52
C TYR A 353 10.77 -2.84 24.05
N LEU A 354 9.94 -3.88 23.83
CA LEU A 354 8.61 -3.98 24.46
C LEU A 354 8.68 -4.28 25.96
N ASP A 355 9.70 -5.02 26.43
CA ASP A 355 9.87 -5.35 27.85
C ASP A 355 10.47 -4.18 28.66
N GLU A 356 11.04 -3.17 28.01
CA GLU A 356 11.60 -1.98 28.65
C GLU A 356 10.55 -0.85 28.88
N GLU A 357 9.33 -0.96 28.33
CA GLU A 357 8.19 -0.10 28.61
C GLU A 357 7.33 -0.66 29.76
#